data_54ebda0f5bc45a9995ccf8e26c4a3415
#
_entry.id   54ebda0f5bc45a9995ccf8e26c4a3415
#
_cell.length_a   1.000
_cell.length_b   1.000
_cell.length_c   1.000
_cell.angle_alpha   90.00
_cell.angle_beta   90.00
_cell.angle_gamma   90.00
#
_symmetry.space_group_name_H-M   'P 1'
#
loop_
_entity.id
_entity.type
_entity.pdbx_description
1 polymer ?
#
loop_
_entity_poly.entity_id
_entity_poly.type
_entity_poly.pdbx_seq_one_letter_code
_entity_poly.pdbx_strand_id
1 'polypeptide(L)'
;MTTYRAKWVLPISSPPIENGFIVVRGDVIVKVGRQQEFGHDIEGKSIDLGDVAVMPGLVNAHTHLEFSELEKPIGNPGMELADWIGEVIRQRGQTISTADTIAKGLDQCKRSGTVLVGEIATTPWLGALDISGETEGDTDSIEVIAMAETLGLSSHRADDKFALAQSHLQRWGEHAGISPHAPYSTPPELIRRCVELARRTDSILAMHVAESVAERELLMHGTGPFADSLRAIGLPIDETFPWSTPTPVIDLIRTLAQAPTALLVHANDLHDDELDELCRHRHLSVVYCPRTHHFFRHRPHRVGELINAGVNVALGTDSRASNPDLSLWGEVQFLLNHRQDLDPHLIFRIATLGGAIALRRENVWGNIQPGRRARLIGIPTSANQVSELPNDLASSNPFVVVPVRN
;
A
#
# COMPACT_ATOMS: atom_id res chain seq x y z
N MET A 1 -3.65 24.90 21.81
CA MET A 1 -4.47 23.82 21.19
C MET A 1 -5.22 24.37 19.98
N THR A 2 -5.54 23.52 19.00
CA THR A 2 -6.40 23.89 17.86
C THR A 2 -7.57 22.93 17.79
N THR A 3 -8.77 23.48 17.64
CA THR A 3 -10.00 22.68 17.45
C THR A 3 -10.48 22.87 16.02
N TYR A 4 -10.60 21.76 15.30
CA TYR A 4 -11.22 21.70 13.98
C TYR A 4 -12.68 21.27 14.14
N ARG A 5 -13.59 21.97 13.49
CA ARG A 5 -15.02 21.62 13.42
C ARG A 5 -15.36 21.37 11.97
N ALA A 6 -16.17 20.35 11.73
CA ALA A 6 -16.61 19.97 10.41
C ALA A 6 -18.01 19.37 10.43
N LYS A 7 -18.70 19.44 9.30
CA LYS A 7 -20.01 18.80 9.13
C LYS A 7 -19.96 17.29 9.42
N TRP A 8 -18.88 16.63 8.97
CA TRP A 8 -18.63 15.21 9.22
C TRP A 8 -17.21 14.96 9.70
N VAL A 9 -17.08 14.11 10.70
CA VAL A 9 -15.79 13.50 11.07
C VAL A 9 -15.92 11.99 10.89
N LEU A 10 -15.01 11.38 10.13
CA LEU A 10 -14.94 9.94 9.87
C LEU A 10 -13.75 9.36 10.66
N PRO A 11 -13.97 8.87 11.88
CA PRO A 11 -12.88 8.38 12.73
C PRO A 11 -12.27 7.07 12.24
N ILE A 12 -12.92 6.34 11.36
CA ILE A 12 -12.59 5.03 10.81
C ILE A 12 -12.84 3.88 11.81
N SER A 13 -12.38 4.02 13.04
CA SER A 13 -12.57 3.01 14.11
C SER A 13 -13.93 3.06 14.80
N SER A 14 -14.75 4.05 14.46
CA SER A 14 -16.13 4.24 14.95
C SER A 14 -17.00 4.86 13.84
N PRO A 15 -18.34 4.84 13.98
CA PRO A 15 -19.22 5.45 13.00
C PRO A 15 -18.93 6.92 12.74
N PRO A 16 -19.29 7.45 11.55
CA PRO A 16 -19.21 8.88 11.23
C PRO A 16 -19.91 9.75 12.27
N ILE A 17 -19.30 10.88 12.58
CA ILE A 17 -19.79 11.86 13.56
C ILE A 17 -20.32 13.08 12.80
N GLU A 18 -21.61 13.32 12.84
CA GLU A 18 -22.23 14.55 12.32
C GLU A 18 -21.96 15.72 13.24
N ASN A 19 -21.68 16.90 12.65
CA ASN A 19 -21.29 18.11 13.39
C ASN A 19 -20.19 17.80 14.40
N GLY A 20 -19.07 17.23 13.89
CA GLY A 20 -17.99 16.74 14.71
C GLY A 20 -16.93 17.80 15.01
N PHE A 21 -16.12 17.51 16.04
CA PHE A 21 -14.91 18.29 16.33
C PHE A 21 -13.72 17.38 16.60
N ILE A 22 -12.53 17.91 16.34
CA ILE A 22 -11.23 17.28 16.63
C ILE A 22 -10.35 18.31 17.33
N VAL A 23 -9.88 18.00 18.52
CA VAL A 23 -8.93 18.84 19.26
C VAL A 23 -7.53 18.30 19.09
N VAL A 24 -6.61 19.17 18.71
CA VAL A 24 -5.21 18.86 18.43
C VAL A 24 -4.30 19.68 19.35
N ARG A 25 -3.30 19.02 19.95
CA ARG A 25 -2.22 19.68 20.69
C ARG A 25 -0.90 19.35 20.00
N GLY A 26 -0.21 20.38 19.45
CA GLY A 26 0.91 20.14 18.56
C GLY A 26 0.43 19.38 17.30
N ASP A 27 0.92 18.17 17.11
CA ASP A 27 0.55 17.26 16.03
C ASP A 27 -0.26 16.04 16.50
N VAL A 28 -0.71 16.01 17.77
CA VAL A 28 -1.41 14.88 18.38
C VAL A 28 -2.88 15.20 18.62
N ILE A 29 -3.77 14.28 18.25
CA ILE A 29 -5.19 14.32 18.57
C ILE A 29 -5.36 14.09 20.07
N VAL A 30 -6.07 14.99 20.75
CA VAL A 30 -6.35 14.84 22.20
C VAL A 30 -7.81 14.57 22.51
N LYS A 31 -8.73 14.96 21.61
CA LYS A 31 -10.17 14.71 21.78
C LYS A 31 -10.87 14.69 20.42
N VAL A 32 -11.89 13.87 20.29
CA VAL A 32 -12.82 13.85 19.16
C VAL A 32 -14.23 13.60 19.70
N GLY A 33 -15.25 14.20 19.08
CA GLY A 33 -16.65 14.03 19.51
C GLY A 33 -17.60 14.92 18.72
N ARG A 34 -18.87 14.96 19.15
CA ARG A 34 -19.90 15.82 18.60
C ARG A 34 -19.76 17.24 19.16
N GLN A 35 -20.10 18.29 18.39
CA GLN A 35 -20.00 19.68 18.84
C GLN A 35 -20.83 19.96 20.12
N GLN A 36 -21.93 19.25 20.32
CA GLN A 36 -22.74 19.35 21.54
C GLN A 36 -22.00 18.89 22.80
N GLU A 37 -20.97 18.03 22.63
CA GLU A 37 -20.13 17.49 23.71
C GLU A 37 -18.88 18.36 23.92
N PHE A 38 -18.78 19.48 23.18
CA PHE A 38 -17.69 20.43 23.29
C PHE A 38 -17.85 21.28 24.54
N GLY A 39 -17.08 20.98 25.59
CA GLY A 39 -17.08 21.74 26.83
C GLY A 39 -16.51 23.15 26.65
N HIS A 40 -16.96 24.10 27.47
CA HIS A 40 -16.48 25.48 27.45
C HIS A 40 -14.99 25.64 27.85
N ASP A 41 -14.36 24.59 28.36
CA ASP A 41 -13.02 24.61 28.94
C ASP A 41 -11.89 24.31 27.94
N ILE A 42 -12.18 24.16 26.64
CA ILE A 42 -11.15 23.92 25.62
C ILE A 42 -10.60 25.27 25.12
N GLU A 43 -9.54 25.74 25.78
CA GLU A 43 -8.82 26.95 25.37
C GLU A 43 -8.04 26.71 24.08
N GLY A 44 -8.00 27.70 23.19
CA GLY A 44 -7.20 27.71 21.98
C GLY A 44 -7.93 28.20 20.74
N LYS A 45 -7.28 28.03 19.58
CA LYS A 45 -7.83 28.46 18.29
C LYS A 45 -8.91 27.48 17.84
N SER A 46 -10.03 27.99 17.34
CA SER A 46 -11.09 27.21 16.71
C SER A 46 -11.16 27.53 15.22
N ILE A 47 -11.17 26.48 14.40
CA ILE A 47 -11.25 26.55 12.93
C ILE A 47 -12.49 25.76 12.51
N ASP A 48 -13.42 26.45 11.87
CA ASP A 48 -14.56 25.83 11.23
C ASP A 48 -14.23 25.51 9.77
N LEU A 49 -14.30 24.24 9.41
CA LEU A 49 -14.05 23.75 8.05
C LEU A 49 -15.33 23.77 7.19
N GLY A 50 -16.51 23.99 7.81
CA GLY A 50 -17.77 24.06 7.09
C GLY A 50 -18.26 22.71 6.56
N ASP A 51 -18.77 22.70 5.34
CA ASP A 51 -19.33 21.55 4.65
C ASP A 51 -18.22 20.59 4.14
N VAL A 52 -17.55 19.95 5.09
CA VAL A 52 -16.40 19.07 4.87
C VAL A 52 -16.57 17.76 5.65
N ALA A 53 -16.19 16.66 5.06
CA ALA A 53 -15.93 15.41 5.75
C ALA A 53 -14.42 15.32 6.06
N VAL A 54 -14.07 15.23 7.34
CA VAL A 54 -12.68 15.09 7.79
C VAL A 54 -12.39 13.64 8.11
N MET A 55 -11.29 13.11 7.57
CA MET A 55 -10.81 11.75 7.84
C MET A 55 -9.29 11.72 8.07
N PRO A 56 -8.73 10.59 8.57
CA PRO A 56 -7.28 10.45 8.68
C PRO A 56 -6.62 10.56 7.31
N GLY A 57 -5.36 10.98 7.28
CA GLY A 57 -4.54 10.86 6.08
C GLY A 57 -4.46 9.42 5.59
N LEU A 58 -4.34 9.27 4.29
CA LEU A 58 -4.35 7.99 3.59
C LEU A 58 -3.02 7.24 3.77
N VAL A 59 -3.08 5.92 3.69
CA VAL A 59 -1.89 5.05 3.78
C VAL A 59 -1.78 4.20 2.53
N ASN A 60 -0.79 4.49 1.69
CA ASN A 60 -0.47 3.74 0.48
C ASN A 60 0.46 2.59 0.83
N ALA A 61 -0.07 1.38 0.93
CA ALA A 61 0.70 0.23 1.42
C ALA A 61 1.63 -0.40 0.37
N HIS A 62 1.54 0.01 -0.90
CA HIS A 62 2.38 -0.51 -1.98
C HIS A 62 2.48 0.47 -3.14
N THR A 63 3.72 0.82 -3.48
CA THR A 63 4.03 1.63 -4.66
C THR A 63 5.46 1.34 -5.17
N HIS A 64 5.74 1.74 -6.42
CA HIS A 64 7.06 1.76 -7.04
C HIS A 64 7.35 3.18 -7.56
N LEU A 65 7.95 4.00 -6.71
CA LEU A 65 8.21 5.41 -6.99
C LEU A 65 9.24 5.63 -8.11
N GLU A 66 10.02 4.61 -8.45
CA GLU A 66 10.97 4.68 -9.56
C GLU A 66 10.31 4.99 -10.92
N PHE A 67 9.00 4.72 -11.06
CA PHE A 67 8.25 4.98 -12.28
C PHE A 67 7.48 6.31 -12.26
N SER A 68 7.72 7.19 -11.30
CA SER A 68 6.92 8.41 -11.09
C SER A 68 6.99 9.42 -12.24
N GLU A 69 8.00 9.34 -13.09
CA GLU A 69 8.14 10.23 -14.27
C GLU A 69 7.43 9.74 -15.52
N LEU A 70 6.86 8.53 -15.50
CA LEU A 70 6.04 8.06 -16.62
C LEU A 70 4.79 8.93 -16.77
N GLU A 71 4.55 9.42 -17.98
CA GLU A 71 3.36 10.24 -18.28
C GLU A 71 2.08 9.40 -18.36
N LYS A 72 2.22 8.12 -18.72
CA LYS A 72 1.12 7.15 -18.89
C LYS A 72 1.59 5.73 -18.58
N PRO A 73 0.67 4.81 -18.28
CA PRO A 73 0.97 3.39 -18.14
C PRO A 73 1.69 2.80 -19.35
N ILE A 74 2.51 1.79 -19.11
CA ILE A 74 3.23 1.02 -20.13
C ILE A 74 2.25 0.02 -20.78
N GLY A 75 2.31 -0.13 -22.09
CA GLY A 75 1.45 -1.06 -22.82
C GLY A 75 0.01 -0.59 -22.94
N ASN A 76 -0.93 -1.53 -23.01
CA ASN A 76 -2.34 -1.28 -23.20
C ASN A 76 -3.20 -2.03 -22.16
N PRO A 77 -4.38 -1.50 -21.81
CA PRO A 77 -5.28 -2.20 -20.88
C PRO A 77 -5.66 -3.61 -21.36
N GLY A 78 -5.49 -4.60 -20.49
CA GLY A 78 -5.73 -6.02 -20.76
C GLY A 78 -4.55 -6.75 -21.42
N MET A 79 -3.38 -6.13 -21.48
CA MET A 79 -2.12 -6.80 -21.86
C MET A 79 -1.81 -7.92 -20.88
N GLU A 80 -1.29 -9.06 -21.37
CA GLU A 80 -0.82 -10.14 -20.52
C GLU A 80 0.31 -9.67 -19.60
N LEU A 81 0.25 -10.04 -18.32
CA LEU A 81 1.21 -9.58 -17.31
C LEU A 81 2.66 -9.94 -17.68
N ALA A 82 2.89 -11.15 -18.22
CA ALA A 82 4.22 -11.58 -18.63
C ALA A 82 4.82 -10.72 -19.75
N ASP A 83 4.00 -10.33 -20.73
CA ASP A 83 4.40 -9.44 -21.83
C ASP A 83 4.66 -8.02 -21.29
N TRP A 84 3.80 -7.55 -20.40
CA TRP A 84 3.95 -6.25 -19.74
C TRP A 84 5.24 -6.16 -18.94
N ILE A 85 5.60 -7.20 -18.16
CA ILE A 85 6.88 -7.27 -17.44
C ILE A 85 8.06 -7.15 -18.41
N GLY A 86 7.99 -7.79 -19.57
CA GLY A 86 8.99 -7.65 -20.63
C GLY A 86 9.16 -6.19 -21.11
N GLU A 87 8.04 -5.46 -21.27
CA GLU A 87 8.06 -4.03 -21.59
C GLU A 87 8.68 -3.18 -20.48
N VAL A 88 8.30 -3.45 -19.23
CA VAL A 88 8.85 -2.77 -18.05
C VAL A 88 10.37 -2.95 -17.98
N ILE A 89 10.87 -4.17 -18.17
CA ILE A 89 12.31 -4.47 -18.16
C ILE A 89 13.05 -3.68 -19.28
N ARG A 90 12.45 -3.61 -20.48
CA ARG A 90 13.02 -2.84 -21.59
C ARG A 90 13.09 -1.34 -21.30
N GLN A 91 12.05 -0.77 -20.72
CA GLN A 91 12.01 0.65 -20.37
C GLN A 91 12.92 0.99 -19.19
N ARG A 92 12.95 0.13 -18.16
CA ARG A 92 13.84 0.28 -16.99
C ARG A 92 15.32 0.34 -17.41
N GLY A 93 15.71 -0.37 -18.46
CA GLY A 93 17.06 -0.30 -19.03
C GLY A 93 17.41 1.04 -19.71
N GLN A 94 16.42 1.89 -19.99
CA GLN A 94 16.59 3.18 -20.67
C GLN A 94 16.51 4.38 -19.72
N THR A 95 15.91 4.21 -18.55
CA THR A 95 15.71 5.27 -17.55
C THR A 95 16.43 4.92 -16.25
N ILE A 96 17.16 5.87 -15.71
CA ILE A 96 17.77 5.74 -14.37
C ILE A 96 16.85 6.45 -13.40
N SER A 97 16.27 5.69 -12.44
CA SER A 97 15.57 6.30 -11.32
C SER A 97 16.52 7.13 -10.48
N THR A 98 16.14 8.37 -10.21
CA THR A 98 16.92 9.32 -9.42
C THR A 98 16.20 9.67 -8.13
N ALA A 99 16.91 10.33 -7.20
CA ALA A 99 16.27 10.90 -6.02
C ALA A 99 15.14 11.87 -6.37
N ASP A 100 15.29 12.63 -7.47
CA ASP A 100 14.25 13.56 -7.95
C ASP A 100 13.02 12.81 -8.45
N THR A 101 13.18 11.65 -9.11
CA THR A 101 12.07 10.79 -9.54
C THR A 101 11.26 10.33 -8.34
N ILE A 102 11.96 9.86 -7.29
CA ILE A 102 11.34 9.42 -6.03
C ILE A 102 10.61 10.59 -5.35
N ALA A 103 11.27 11.76 -5.24
CA ALA A 103 10.69 12.95 -4.63
C ALA A 103 9.40 13.41 -5.36
N LYS A 104 9.37 13.37 -6.70
CA LYS A 104 8.18 13.64 -7.51
C LYS A 104 7.04 12.65 -7.21
N GLY A 105 7.36 11.38 -7.03
CA GLY A 105 6.37 10.35 -6.66
C GLY A 105 5.79 10.59 -5.28
N LEU A 106 6.62 10.88 -4.29
CA LEU A 106 6.18 11.22 -2.94
C LEU A 106 5.30 12.48 -2.93
N ASP A 107 5.64 13.50 -3.72
CA ASP A 107 4.82 14.71 -3.87
C ASP A 107 3.44 14.40 -4.48
N GLN A 108 3.35 13.50 -5.47
CA GLN A 108 2.06 13.02 -6.00
C GLN A 108 1.24 12.30 -4.92
N CYS A 109 1.84 11.39 -4.15
CA CYS A 109 1.19 10.71 -3.03
C CYS A 109 0.66 11.72 -2.01
N LYS A 110 1.50 12.68 -1.59
CA LYS A 110 1.18 13.71 -0.61
C LYS A 110 0.00 14.59 -1.05
N ARG A 111 -0.01 15.05 -2.30
CA ARG A 111 -1.10 15.86 -2.86
C ARG A 111 -2.45 15.15 -2.84
N SER A 112 -2.45 13.82 -2.87
CA SER A 112 -3.67 13.01 -2.74
C SER A 112 -4.09 12.76 -1.29
N GLY A 113 -3.36 13.33 -0.31
CA GLY A 113 -3.65 13.16 1.11
C GLY A 113 -2.98 11.94 1.76
N THR A 114 -2.00 11.32 1.10
CA THR A 114 -1.24 10.20 1.66
C THR A 114 -0.22 10.71 2.69
N VAL A 115 -0.13 10.05 3.83
CA VAL A 115 0.76 10.38 4.96
C VAL A 115 1.82 9.32 5.22
N LEU A 116 1.59 8.09 4.75
CA LEU A 116 2.48 6.94 4.90
C LEU A 116 2.50 6.15 3.61
N VAL A 117 3.70 5.75 3.16
CA VAL A 117 3.92 4.98 1.94
C VAL A 117 4.75 3.72 2.24
N GLY A 118 4.30 2.58 1.74
CA GLY A 118 5.08 1.36 1.59
C GLY A 118 5.68 1.30 0.19
N GLU A 119 6.97 1.56 0.08
CA GLU A 119 7.69 1.64 -1.19
C GLU A 119 8.48 0.37 -1.47
N ILE A 120 8.41 -0.15 -2.69
CA ILE A 120 9.30 -1.21 -3.17
C ILE A 120 10.56 -0.56 -3.74
N ALA A 121 11.60 -0.57 -2.92
CA ALA A 121 12.85 0.11 -3.23
C ALA A 121 13.78 -0.75 -4.10
N THR A 122 13.83 -0.47 -5.39
CA THR A 122 14.87 -1.01 -6.27
C THR A 122 16.20 -0.32 -5.98
N THR A 123 17.20 -1.08 -5.61
CA THR A 123 18.51 -0.54 -5.18
C THR A 123 19.26 0.28 -6.24
N PRO A 124 20.02 1.26 -5.78
CA PRO A 124 20.20 1.77 -4.43
C PRO A 124 19.23 2.91 -4.14
N TRP A 125 18.22 2.60 -3.35
CA TRP A 125 17.25 3.62 -2.92
C TRP A 125 17.89 4.46 -1.87
N LEU A 126 18.44 5.62 -2.20
CA LEU A 126 19.16 5.72 -1.37
C LEU A 126 19.78 6.75 -0.75
N GLY A 127 19.96 7.38 -0.34
CA GLY A 127 20.81 8.26 0.48
C GLY A 127 20.50 9.74 0.32
N ALA A 128 19.61 10.09 -0.57
CA ALA A 128 19.24 11.47 -0.88
C ALA A 128 17.92 11.93 -0.24
N LEU A 129 17.14 10.98 0.30
CA LEU A 129 15.87 11.31 0.95
C LEU A 129 15.93 10.90 2.41
N ASP A 130 15.57 11.81 3.29
CA ASP A 130 15.25 11.48 4.68
C ASP A 130 13.91 10.73 4.69
N ILE A 131 13.97 9.41 4.88
CA ILE A 131 12.77 8.56 4.93
C ILE A 131 12.13 8.52 6.29
N SER A 132 12.78 9.05 7.33
CA SER A 132 12.22 9.08 8.69
C SER A 132 11.01 10.00 8.80
N GLY A 133 10.92 10.98 7.88
CA GLY A 133 9.88 12.01 7.97
C GLY A 133 10.01 12.89 9.22
N GLU A 134 11.09 12.71 9.97
CA GLU A 134 11.36 13.39 11.24
C GLU A 134 12.38 14.52 11.09
N THR A 135 12.23 15.38 10.12
CA THR A 135 12.86 16.70 10.24
C THR A 135 12.11 17.45 11.36
N GLU A 136 12.81 17.74 12.46
CA GLU A 136 12.25 18.50 13.59
C GLU A 136 11.49 19.74 13.06
N GLY A 137 10.16 19.75 13.23
CA GLY A 137 9.30 20.84 12.80
C GLY A 137 8.70 20.71 11.38
N ASP A 138 9.02 19.71 10.58
CA ASP A 138 8.35 19.45 9.30
C ASP A 138 7.10 18.57 9.48
N THR A 139 5.96 19.23 9.77
CA THR A 139 4.66 18.56 9.85
C THR A 139 4.11 18.17 8.48
N ASP A 140 4.86 18.41 7.41
CA ASP A 140 4.42 18.24 6.03
C ASP A 140 5.13 17.07 5.31
N SER A 141 6.12 16.42 5.94
CA SER A 141 6.81 15.25 5.39
C SER A 141 5.90 14.02 5.35
N ILE A 142 6.09 13.17 4.35
CA ILE A 142 5.43 11.87 4.23
C ILE A 142 6.36 10.79 4.82
N GLU A 143 5.80 9.90 5.66
CA GLU A 143 6.57 8.78 6.20
C GLU A 143 6.70 7.69 5.13
N VAL A 144 7.86 7.05 5.04
CA VAL A 144 8.11 5.98 4.08
C VAL A 144 8.65 4.74 4.79
N ILE A 145 8.06 3.59 4.50
CA ILE A 145 8.64 2.29 4.80
C ILE A 145 9.19 1.74 3.49
N ALA A 146 10.51 1.78 3.35
CA ALA A 146 11.19 1.35 2.13
C ALA A 146 11.56 -0.14 2.21
N MET A 147 10.99 -0.97 1.34
CA MET A 147 11.21 -2.41 1.28
C MET A 147 12.21 -2.75 0.18
N ALA A 148 13.43 -3.17 0.55
CA ALA A 148 14.48 -3.47 -0.41
C ALA A 148 14.10 -4.65 -1.31
N GLU A 149 14.00 -4.40 -2.62
CA GLU A 149 13.65 -5.42 -3.61
C GLU A 149 14.77 -6.43 -3.78
N THR A 150 14.45 -7.71 -3.61
CA THR A 150 15.34 -8.84 -3.87
C THR A 150 14.76 -9.68 -4.99
N LEU A 151 15.56 -9.96 -5.99
CA LEU A 151 15.19 -10.83 -7.13
C LEU A 151 16.44 -11.40 -7.79
N GLY A 152 16.27 -12.47 -8.53
CA GLY A 152 17.34 -13.04 -9.33
C GLY A 152 17.21 -14.55 -9.44
N LEU A 153 17.04 -15.05 -10.67
CA LEU A 153 16.98 -16.48 -10.96
C LEU A 153 18.39 -17.11 -11.01
N SER A 154 19.46 -16.32 -11.16
CA SER A 154 20.84 -16.79 -10.99
C SER A 154 21.33 -16.56 -9.55
N SER A 155 22.12 -17.51 -9.02
CA SER A 155 22.64 -17.47 -7.65
C SER A 155 23.45 -16.19 -7.35
N HIS A 156 24.33 -15.79 -8.25
CA HIS A 156 25.17 -14.59 -8.08
C HIS A 156 24.30 -13.33 -7.91
N ARG A 157 23.32 -13.13 -8.79
CA ARG A 157 22.40 -11.97 -8.70
C ARG A 157 21.54 -12.01 -7.44
N ALA A 158 21.11 -13.19 -7.04
CA ALA A 158 20.36 -13.40 -5.81
C ALA A 158 21.19 -13.01 -4.57
N ASP A 159 22.45 -13.42 -4.51
CA ASP A 159 23.34 -13.11 -3.38
C ASP A 159 23.66 -11.61 -3.28
N ASP A 160 23.94 -10.96 -4.41
CA ASP A 160 24.18 -9.52 -4.44
C ASP A 160 22.98 -8.72 -3.94
N LYS A 161 21.78 -9.05 -4.43
CA LYS A 161 20.53 -8.40 -4.01
C LYS A 161 20.21 -8.66 -2.55
N PHE A 162 20.46 -9.88 -2.06
CA PHE A 162 20.26 -10.21 -0.66
C PHE A 162 21.21 -9.44 0.26
N ALA A 163 22.49 -9.30 -0.11
CA ALA A 163 23.47 -8.52 0.65
C ALA A 163 23.09 -7.03 0.71
N LEU A 164 22.58 -6.48 -0.39
CA LEU A 164 22.05 -5.12 -0.42
C LEU A 164 20.85 -4.94 0.52
N ALA A 165 19.91 -5.91 0.55
CA ALA A 165 18.77 -5.87 1.47
C ALA A 165 19.22 -5.93 2.94
N GLN A 166 20.22 -6.73 3.29
CA GLN A 166 20.80 -6.75 4.64
C GLN A 166 21.37 -5.38 5.03
N SER A 167 22.12 -4.74 4.16
CA SER A 167 22.69 -3.41 4.40
C SER A 167 21.60 -2.35 4.53
N HIS A 168 20.52 -2.47 3.74
CA HIS A 168 19.37 -1.58 3.79
C HIS A 168 18.66 -1.65 5.16
N LEU A 169 18.35 -2.87 5.63
CA LEU A 169 17.72 -3.06 6.95
C LEU A 169 18.57 -2.51 8.09
N GLN A 170 19.89 -2.73 8.03
CA GLN A 170 20.82 -2.19 9.04
C GLN A 170 20.85 -0.66 9.06
N ARG A 171 20.72 -0.03 7.89
CA ARG A 171 20.80 1.42 7.76
C ARG A 171 19.52 2.13 8.22
N TRP A 172 18.33 1.59 7.88
CA TRP A 172 17.07 2.31 7.99
C TRP A 172 16.16 1.79 9.10
N GLY A 173 16.52 0.67 9.75
CA GLY A 173 15.83 0.14 10.93
C GLY A 173 14.33 -0.04 10.72
N GLU A 174 13.53 0.61 11.53
CA GLU A 174 12.06 0.50 11.49
C GLU A 174 11.40 1.12 10.26
N HIS A 175 12.13 1.94 9.49
CA HIS A 175 11.67 2.49 8.20
C HIS A 175 12.05 1.60 7.02
N ALA A 176 12.61 0.43 7.27
CA ALA A 176 13.02 -0.53 6.26
C ALA A 176 12.22 -1.82 6.31
N GLY A 177 12.09 -2.44 5.15
CA GLY A 177 11.58 -3.79 4.97
C GLY A 177 12.38 -4.53 3.90
N ILE A 178 11.91 -5.71 3.55
CA ILE A 178 12.47 -6.53 2.47
C ILE A 178 11.36 -6.99 1.55
N SER A 179 11.62 -6.97 0.24
CA SER A 179 10.66 -7.42 -0.76
C SER A 179 11.29 -8.46 -1.69
N PRO A 180 11.15 -9.78 -1.42
CA PRO A 180 11.29 -10.77 -2.48
C PRO A 180 10.22 -10.47 -3.54
N HIS A 181 10.66 -10.04 -4.74
CA HIS A 181 9.81 -9.40 -5.73
C HIS A 181 8.52 -10.19 -6.03
N ALA A 182 8.65 -11.32 -6.70
CA ALA A 182 7.53 -12.18 -7.10
C ALA A 182 8.01 -13.62 -7.32
N PRO A 183 7.14 -14.64 -7.25
CA PRO A 183 7.58 -16.03 -7.38
C PRO A 183 8.13 -16.37 -8.77
N TYR A 184 7.77 -15.61 -9.82
CA TYR A 184 8.33 -15.81 -11.17
C TYR A 184 9.73 -15.22 -11.36
N SER A 185 10.25 -14.47 -10.40
CA SER A 185 11.57 -13.80 -10.47
C SER A 185 12.46 -14.08 -9.26
N THR A 186 11.95 -14.77 -8.24
CA THR A 186 12.62 -15.02 -6.97
C THR A 186 12.48 -16.50 -6.62
N PRO A 187 13.59 -17.29 -6.68
CA PRO A 187 13.53 -18.72 -6.38
C PRO A 187 13.11 -18.99 -4.93
N PRO A 188 12.49 -20.16 -4.64
CA PRO A 188 12.03 -20.50 -3.29
C PRO A 188 13.10 -20.38 -2.20
N GLU A 189 14.35 -20.68 -2.53
CA GLU A 189 15.47 -20.57 -1.59
C GLU A 189 15.75 -19.12 -1.20
N LEU A 190 15.74 -18.18 -2.16
CA LEU A 190 15.91 -16.76 -1.88
C LEU A 190 14.74 -16.20 -1.06
N ILE A 191 13.49 -16.65 -1.35
CA ILE A 191 12.32 -16.28 -0.57
C ILE A 191 12.50 -16.70 0.90
N ARG A 192 12.90 -17.97 1.16
CA ARG A 192 13.17 -18.46 2.52
C ARG A 192 14.25 -17.65 3.23
N ARG A 193 15.33 -17.28 2.55
CA ARG A 193 16.39 -16.42 3.10
C ARG A 193 15.86 -15.04 3.48
N CYS A 194 15.00 -14.43 2.64
CA CYS A 194 14.36 -13.14 2.93
C CYS A 194 13.43 -13.22 4.14
N VAL A 195 12.62 -14.29 4.24
CA VAL A 195 11.74 -14.53 5.39
C VAL A 195 12.55 -14.70 6.69
N GLU A 196 13.62 -15.49 6.65
CA GLU A 196 14.50 -15.67 7.81
C GLU A 196 15.20 -14.37 8.21
N LEU A 197 15.60 -13.56 7.24
CA LEU A 197 16.17 -12.24 7.51
C LEU A 197 15.12 -11.32 8.17
N ALA A 198 13.90 -11.25 7.62
CA ALA A 198 12.81 -10.47 8.21
C ALA A 198 12.49 -10.92 9.64
N ARG A 199 12.47 -12.24 9.89
CA ARG A 199 12.26 -12.82 11.23
C ARG A 199 13.34 -12.40 12.22
N ARG A 200 14.61 -12.43 11.82
CA ARG A 200 15.75 -12.06 12.71
C ARG A 200 15.84 -10.56 12.98
N THR A 201 15.40 -9.74 12.07
CA THR A 201 15.48 -8.27 12.18
C THR A 201 14.14 -7.64 12.58
N ASP A 202 13.10 -8.44 12.83
CA ASP A 202 11.72 -8.00 13.09
C ASP A 202 11.21 -7.00 12.05
N SER A 203 11.53 -7.24 10.77
CA SER A 203 11.21 -6.34 9.67
C SER A 203 9.94 -6.77 8.92
N ILE A 204 9.31 -5.80 8.26
CA ILE A 204 8.20 -6.05 7.33
C ILE A 204 8.73 -6.74 6.08
N LEU A 205 7.96 -7.71 5.56
CA LEU A 205 8.19 -8.34 4.28
C LEU A 205 7.02 -8.06 3.34
N ALA A 206 7.28 -7.78 2.05
CA ALA A 206 6.25 -7.67 1.03
C ALA A 206 6.62 -8.51 -0.19
N MET A 207 5.62 -9.09 -0.85
CA MET A 207 5.83 -9.88 -2.06
C MET A 207 4.59 -9.84 -2.96
N HIS A 208 4.79 -9.70 -4.28
CA HIS A 208 3.72 -9.91 -5.27
C HIS A 208 3.38 -11.40 -5.29
N VAL A 209 2.13 -11.75 -5.07
CA VAL A 209 1.68 -13.15 -4.93
C VAL A 209 0.33 -13.34 -5.59
N ALA A 210 0.19 -14.42 -6.36
CA ALA A 210 -1.04 -14.76 -7.05
C ALA A 210 -1.58 -13.57 -7.88
N GLU A 211 -0.68 -12.90 -8.57
CA GLU A 211 -1.02 -11.69 -9.33
C GLU A 211 -1.81 -12.03 -10.59
N SER A 212 -1.53 -13.18 -11.22
CA SER A 212 -2.21 -13.62 -12.43
C SER A 212 -2.29 -15.13 -12.57
N VAL A 213 -3.21 -15.59 -13.45
CA VAL A 213 -3.32 -16.98 -13.86
C VAL A 213 -2.02 -17.49 -14.51
N ALA A 214 -1.32 -16.62 -15.26
CA ALA A 214 -0.04 -16.97 -15.90
C ALA A 214 1.08 -17.23 -14.87
N GLU A 215 1.10 -16.52 -13.73
CA GLU A 215 1.99 -16.83 -12.61
C GLU A 215 1.75 -18.26 -12.10
N ARG A 216 0.49 -18.60 -11.82
CA ARG A 216 0.09 -19.93 -11.35
C ARG A 216 0.51 -21.02 -12.33
N GLU A 217 0.31 -20.82 -13.63
CA GLU A 217 0.68 -21.77 -14.67
C GLU A 217 2.19 -22.04 -14.67
N LEU A 218 3.00 -21.00 -14.53
CA LEU A 218 4.45 -21.13 -14.39
C LEU A 218 4.82 -21.95 -13.14
N LEU A 219 4.26 -21.62 -11.98
CA LEU A 219 4.61 -22.27 -10.71
C LEU A 219 4.22 -23.75 -10.68
N MET A 220 3.07 -24.10 -11.25
CA MET A 220 2.55 -25.47 -11.24
C MET A 220 3.09 -26.35 -12.37
N HIS A 221 3.35 -25.77 -13.54
CA HIS A 221 3.60 -26.55 -14.74
C HIS A 221 4.91 -26.19 -15.47
N GLY A 222 5.55 -25.05 -15.15
CA GLY A 222 6.71 -24.54 -15.87
C GLY A 222 6.40 -24.15 -17.31
N THR A 223 5.14 -23.82 -17.60
CA THR A 223 4.62 -23.46 -18.92
C THR A 223 3.93 -22.11 -18.92
N GLY A 224 3.41 -21.70 -20.07
CA GLY A 224 2.62 -20.47 -20.23
C GLY A 224 3.46 -19.23 -20.52
N PRO A 225 2.79 -18.06 -20.57
CA PRO A 225 3.41 -16.80 -21.04
C PRO A 225 4.66 -16.40 -20.27
N PHE A 226 4.70 -16.60 -18.95
CA PHE A 226 5.91 -16.33 -18.17
C PHE A 226 7.07 -17.25 -18.53
N ALA A 227 6.80 -18.55 -18.72
CA ALA A 227 7.83 -19.49 -19.13
C ALA A 227 8.43 -19.10 -20.48
N ASP A 228 7.59 -18.73 -21.44
CA ASP A 228 8.01 -18.34 -22.78
C ASP A 228 8.84 -17.04 -22.73
N SER A 229 8.40 -16.06 -21.97
CA SER A 229 9.11 -14.78 -21.80
C SER A 229 10.47 -14.97 -21.12
N LEU A 230 10.56 -15.79 -20.07
CA LEU A 230 11.81 -16.08 -19.35
C LEU A 230 12.79 -16.84 -20.25
N ARG A 231 12.32 -17.83 -21.03
CA ARG A 231 13.16 -18.54 -22.02
C ARG A 231 13.66 -17.62 -23.11
N ALA A 232 12.82 -16.70 -23.60
CA ALA A 232 13.19 -15.76 -24.65
C ALA A 232 14.37 -14.84 -24.24
N ILE A 233 14.49 -14.52 -22.95
CA ILE A 233 15.62 -13.74 -22.41
C ILE A 233 16.78 -14.62 -21.90
N GLY A 234 16.74 -15.94 -22.20
CA GLY A 234 17.84 -16.88 -21.93
C GLY A 234 17.98 -17.32 -20.47
N LEU A 235 16.94 -17.20 -19.66
CA LEU A 235 16.97 -17.69 -18.27
C LEU A 235 16.73 -19.21 -18.20
N PRO A 236 17.47 -19.93 -17.35
CA PRO A 236 17.36 -21.38 -17.18
C PRO A 236 16.12 -21.75 -16.32
N ILE A 237 14.93 -21.57 -16.85
CA ILE A 237 13.70 -21.77 -16.10
C ILE A 237 13.45 -23.23 -15.74
N ASP A 238 13.91 -24.17 -16.58
CA ASP A 238 13.67 -25.61 -16.39
C ASP A 238 14.36 -26.17 -15.13
N GLU A 239 15.32 -25.42 -14.56
CA GLU A 239 15.97 -25.74 -13.27
C GLU A 239 15.17 -25.19 -12.07
N THR A 240 14.29 -24.23 -12.29
CA THR A 240 13.55 -23.51 -11.24
C THR A 240 12.06 -23.83 -11.26
N PHE A 241 11.49 -24.05 -12.45
CA PHE A 241 10.04 -24.28 -12.64
C PHE A 241 9.76 -25.60 -13.36
N PRO A 242 8.64 -26.31 -13.05
CA PRO A 242 7.68 -25.98 -11.99
C PRO A 242 8.28 -26.07 -10.59
N TRP A 243 7.62 -25.47 -9.61
CA TRP A 243 8.01 -25.66 -8.21
C TRP A 243 7.73 -27.09 -7.78
N SER A 244 8.58 -27.66 -6.93
CA SER A 244 8.50 -29.06 -6.49
C SER A 244 7.38 -29.32 -5.47
N THR A 245 6.20 -28.71 -5.68
CA THR A 245 5.04 -28.83 -4.82
C THR A 245 3.74 -28.74 -5.63
N PRO A 246 2.71 -29.55 -5.27
CA PRO A 246 1.41 -29.48 -5.94
C PRO A 246 0.57 -28.23 -5.54
N THR A 247 0.95 -27.50 -4.49
CA THR A 247 0.22 -26.37 -3.93
C THR A 247 1.13 -25.15 -3.74
N PRO A 248 1.75 -24.62 -4.83
CA PRO A 248 2.83 -23.64 -4.71
C PRO A 248 2.39 -22.35 -4.02
N VAL A 249 1.15 -21.85 -4.24
CA VAL A 249 0.66 -20.63 -3.61
C VAL A 249 0.39 -20.84 -2.11
N ILE A 250 -0.18 -22.00 -1.71
CA ILE A 250 -0.37 -22.33 -0.29
C ILE A 250 0.98 -22.41 0.43
N ASP A 251 1.96 -23.08 -0.16
CA ASP A 251 3.29 -23.23 0.43
C ASP A 251 4.03 -21.91 0.50
N LEU A 252 3.78 -21.02 -0.47
CA LEU A 252 4.27 -19.65 -0.43
C LEU A 252 3.62 -18.85 0.73
N ILE A 253 2.29 -18.91 0.88
CA ILE A 253 1.58 -18.29 2.02
C ILE A 253 2.17 -18.76 3.35
N ARG A 254 2.35 -20.09 3.53
CA ARG A 254 2.97 -20.67 4.73
C ARG A 254 4.41 -20.23 4.96
N THR A 255 5.16 -20.05 3.89
CA THR A 255 6.53 -19.55 3.97
C THR A 255 6.56 -18.10 4.42
N LEU A 256 5.74 -17.24 3.79
CA LEU A 256 5.62 -15.82 4.15
C LEU A 256 5.09 -15.62 5.57
N ALA A 257 4.22 -16.52 6.04
CA ALA A 257 3.68 -16.50 7.39
C ALA A 257 4.74 -16.76 8.50
N GLN A 258 5.95 -17.16 8.16
CA GLN A 258 7.05 -17.26 9.12
C GLN A 258 7.71 -15.90 9.41
N ALA A 259 7.47 -14.88 8.59
CA ALA A 259 7.90 -13.51 8.86
C ALA A 259 7.00 -12.87 9.96
N PRO A 260 7.51 -11.90 10.74
CA PRO A 260 6.71 -11.22 11.77
C PRO A 260 5.48 -10.49 11.21
N THR A 261 5.62 -9.94 10.00
CA THR A 261 4.57 -9.27 9.23
C THR A 261 4.89 -9.45 7.76
N ALA A 262 3.92 -9.90 6.98
CA ALA A 262 4.09 -9.97 5.54
C ALA A 262 2.86 -9.43 4.78
N LEU A 263 3.15 -8.72 3.68
CA LEU A 263 2.19 -8.17 2.75
C LEU A 263 2.19 -9.03 1.48
N LEU A 264 1.04 -9.65 1.19
CA LEU A 264 0.78 -10.30 -0.09
C LEU A 264 0.20 -9.24 -1.02
N VAL A 265 1.00 -8.76 -1.95
CA VAL A 265 0.59 -7.72 -2.90
C VAL A 265 -0.19 -8.36 -4.03
N HIS A 266 -1.24 -7.70 -4.45
CA HIS A 266 -2.24 -8.10 -5.44
C HIS A 266 -3.19 -9.19 -4.96
N ALA A 267 -2.75 -10.45 -4.87
CA ALA A 267 -3.61 -11.59 -4.52
C ALA A 267 -4.86 -11.67 -5.41
N ASN A 268 -4.70 -11.39 -6.72
CA ASN A 268 -5.79 -11.30 -7.70
C ASN A 268 -6.37 -12.67 -8.07
N ASP A 269 -5.55 -13.72 -8.04
CA ASP A 269 -5.89 -15.09 -8.47
C ASP A 269 -5.82 -16.08 -7.30
N LEU A 270 -6.50 -15.77 -6.18
CA LEU A 270 -6.62 -16.68 -5.03
C LEU A 270 -7.74 -17.69 -5.24
N HIS A 271 -7.46 -18.97 -4.98
CA HIS A 271 -8.43 -20.06 -4.87
C HIS A 271 -8.98 -20.16 -3.44
N ASP A 272 -10.03 -20.99 -3.26
CA ASP A 272 -10.72 -21.10 -1.95
C ASP A 272 -9.81 -21.65 -0.85
N ASP A 273 -9.03 -22.69 -1.16
CA ASP A 273 -8.08 -23.30 -0.23
C ASP A 273 -6.91 -22.38 0.15
N GLU A 274 -6.51 -21.50 -0.77
CA GLU A 274 -5.49 -20.48 -0.54
C GLU A 274 -6.02 -19.35 0.33
N LEU A 275 -7.27 -18.93 0.12
CA LEU A 275 -7.95 -17.98 0.99
C LEU A 275 -8.13 -18.56 2.40
N ASP A 276 -8.55 -19.83 2.50
CA ASP A 276 -8.66 -20.53 3.78
C ASP A 276 -7.31 -20.63 4.51
N GLU A 277 -6.21 -20.87 3.79
CA GLU A 277 -4.87 -20.88 4.39
C GLU A 277 -4.49 -19.50 4.88
N LEU A 278 -4.71 -18.45 4.07
CA LEU A 278 -4.40 -17.07 4.43
C LEU A 278 -5.15 -16.62 5.70
N CYS A 279 -6.41 -17.03 5.86
CA CYS A 279 -7.22 -16.71 7.04
C CYS A 279 -6.66 -17.26 8.36
N ARG A 280 -5.79 -18.28 8.32
CA ARG A 280 -5.14 -18.83 9.51
C ARG A 280 -4.00 -17.96 10.05
N HIS A 281 -3.55 -16.98 9.25
CA HIS A 281 -2.36 -16.17 9.52
C HIS A 281 -2.72 -14.67 9.68
N ARG A 282 -3.20 -14.28 10.86
CA ARG A 282 -3.73 -12.93 11.13
C ARG A 282 -2.73 -11.77 11.01
N HIS A 283 -1.44 -12.07 10.99
CA HIS A 283 -0.35 -11.11 10.81
C HIS A 283 0.02 -10.89 9.32
N LEU A 284 -0.61 -11.62 8.41
CA LEU A 284 -0.53 -11.36 7.00
C LEU A 284 -1.56 -10.31 6.58
N SER A 285 -1.19 -9.48 5.63
CA SER A 285 -2.09 -8.49 5.01
C SER A 285 -2.10 -8.68 3.50
N VAL A 286 -3.24 -8.43 2.88
CA VAL A 286 -3.35 -8.34 1.42
C VAL A 286 -3.32 -6.88 1.01
N VAL A 287 -2.53 -6.53 0.00
CA VAL A 287 -2.54 -5.18 -0.58
C VAL A 287 -3.24 -5.23 -1.92
N TYR A 288 -4.40 -4.61 -2.02
CA TYR A 288 -5.18 -4.50 -3.24
C TYR A 288 -4.87 -3.20 -3.97
N CYS A 289 -4.60 -3.28 -5.29
CA CYS A 289 -4.33 -2.15 -6.17
C CYS A 289 -5.44 -2.06 -7.24
N PRO A 290 -6.58 -1.41 -6.93
CA PRO A 290 -7.80 -1.48 -7.75
C PRO A 290 -7.63 -1.06 -9.22
N ARG A 291 -6.98 0.07 -9.48
CA ARG A 291 -6.84 0.59 -10.84
C ARG A 291 -5.82 -0.22 -11.65
N THR A 292 -4.73 -0.71 -11.03
CA THR A 292 -3.80 -1.67 -11.66
C THR A 292 -4.52 -2.98 -11.98
N HIS A 293 -5.29 -3.52 -11.04
CA HIS A 293 -6.13 -4.69 -11.27
C HIS A 293 -7.09 -4.48 -12.46
N HIS A 294 -7.71 -3.33 -12.56
CA HIS A 294 -8.58 -2.95 -13.67
C HIS A 294 -7.82 -2.80 -15.01
N PHE A 295 -6.61 -2.24 -14.95
CA PHE A 295 -5.74 -2.09 -16.14
C PHE A 295 -5.44 -3.44 -16.78
N PHE A 296 -5.13 -4.46 -16.02
CA PHE A 296 -4.89 -5.82 -16.53
C PHE A 296 -6.17 -6.62 -16.81
N ARG A 297 -7.35 -6.08 -16.50
CA ARG A 297 -8.65 -6.75 -16.69
C ARG A 297 -8.73 -8.12 -16.00
N HIS A 298 -8.15 -8.21 -14.80
CA HIS A 298 -8.27 -9.43 -13.99
C HIS A 298 -9.73 -9.75 -13.65
N ARG A 299 -10.01 -11.00 -13.27
CA ARG A 299 -11.30 -11.41 -12.70
C ARG A 299 -11.61 -10.58 -11.45
N PRO A 300 -12.88 -10.42 -11.04
CA PRO A 300 -13.23 -9.63 -9.86
C PRO A 300 -12.42 -10.05 -8.63
N HIS A 301 -11.76 -9.07 -8.00
CA HIS A 301 -10.96 -9.31 -6.81
C HIS A 301 -11.82 -9.70 -5.61
N ARG A 302 -11.38 -10.69 -4.84
CA ARG A 302 -12.09 -11.28 -3.68
C ARG A 302 -11.97 -10.42 -2.40
N VAL A 303 -11.76 -9.11 -2.53
CA VAL A 303 -11.53 -8.19 -1.40
C VAL A 303 -12.63 -8.26 -0.34
N GLY A 304 -13.90 -8.35 -0.73
CA GLY A 304 -15.02 -8.49 0.19
C GLY A 304 -14.96 -9.78 1.00
N GLU A 305 -14.62 -10.90 0.38
CA GLU A 305 -14.46 -12.20 1.03
C GLU A 305 -13.28 -12.18 2.02
N LEU A 306 -12.14 -11.61 1.62
CA LEU A 306 -10.96 -11.45 2.48
C LEU A 306 -11.29 -10.65 3.75
N ILE A 307 -11.97 -9.50 3.60
CA ILE A 307 -12.37 -8.66 4.73
C ILE A 307 -13.34 -9.42 5.64
N ASN A 308 -14.37 -10.08 5.08
CA ASN A 308 -15.36 -10.84 5.85
C ASN A 308 -14.73 -12.02 6.59
N ALA A 309 -13.69 -12.63 6.03
CA ALA A 309 -12.90 -13.68 6.67
C ALA A 309 -11.92 -13.14 7.75
N GLY A 310 -11.85 -11.79 7.91
CA GLY A 310 -11.03 -11.10 8.90
C GLY A 310 -9.56 -10.98 8.52
N VAL A 311 -9.23 -11.14 7.25
CA VAL A 311 -7.90 -10.79 6.71
C VAL A 311 -7.77 -9.27 6.70
N ASN A 312 -6.62 -8.74 7.15
CA ASN A 312 -6.36 -7.33 6.98
C ASN A 312 -6.11 -7.02 5.49
N VAL A 313 -6.88 -6.09 4.95
CA VAL A 313 -6.69 -5.59 3.58
C VAL A 313 -6.26 -4.13 3.64
N ALA A 314 -5.31 -3.77 2.80
CA ALA A 314 -4.83 -2.42 2.57
C ALA A 314 -4.98 -2.04 1.09
N LEU A 315 -4.96 -0.75 0.78
CA LEU A 315 -4.85 -0.27 -0.60
C LEU A 315 -3.40 0.08 -0.95
N GLY A 316 -3.06 -0.13 -2.22
CA GLY A 316 -1.84 0.35 -2.86
C GLY A 316 -2.16 0.98 -4.21
N THR A 317 -1.30 1.88 -4.68
CA THR A 317 -1.41 2.44 -6.03
C THR A 317 -0.66 1.61 -7.06
N ASP A 318 0.28 0.75 -6.60
CA ASP A 318 1.29 0.18 -7.47
C ASP A 318 2.09 1.30 -8.17
N SER A 319 2.57 1.09 -9.39
CA SER A 319 3.41 2.03 -10.13
C SER A 319 2.63 2.83 -11.18
N ARG A 320 3.20 3.94 -11.63
CA ARG A 320 2.72 4.62 -12.84
C ARG A 320 2.90 3.81 -14.12
N ALA A 321 3.61 2.70 -14.05
CA ALA A 321 3.71 1.77 -15.17
C ALA A 321 2.40 1.01 -15.45
N SER A 322 1.53 0.85 -14.43
CA SER A 322 0.21 0.19 -14.53
C SER A 322 -0.95 1.06 -14.07
N ASN A 323 -0.67 2.28 -13.58
CA ASN A 323 -1.65 3.19 -12.98
C ASN A 323 -1.50 4.60 -13.57
N PRO A 324 -2.59 5.36 -13.78
CA PRO A 324 -2.51 6.70 -14.37
C PRO A 324 -1.80 7.73 -13.47
N ASP A 325 -1.80 7.52 -12.14
CA ASP A 325 -1.15 8.38 -11.15
C ASP A 325 -0.88 7.61 -9.84
N LEU A 326 -0.28 8.27 -8.85
CA LEU A 326 -0.02 7.72 -7.50
C LEU A 326 -1.03 8.23 -6.45
N SER A 327 -2.23 8.62 -6.87
CA SER A 327 -3.29 9.07 -5.98
C SER A 327 -4.00 7.91 -5.31
N LEU A 328 -3.75 7.71 -4.02
CA LEU A 328 -4.53 6.70 -3.26
C LEU A 328 -6.00 7.11 -3.13
N TRP A 329 -6.30 8.42 -3.12
CA TRP A 329 -7.69 8.89 -3.20
C TRP A 329 -8.35 8.47 -4.52
N GLY A 330 -7.62 8.45 -5.62
CA GLY A 330 -8.09 7.90 -6.89
C GLY A 330 -8.48 6.42 -6.82
N GLU A 331 -7.77 5.61 -6.02
CA GLU A 331 -8.16 4.21 -5.73
C GLU A 331 -9.48 4.15 -4.94
N VAL A 332 -9.63 5.02 -3.92
CA VAL A 332 -10.87 5.14 -3.14
C VAL A 332 -12.05 5.51 -4.04
N GLN A 333 -11.89 6.54 -4.87
CA GLN A 333 -12.94 6.98 -5.81
C GLN A 333 -13.29 5.87 -6.82
N PHE A 334 -12.28 5.15 -7.31
CA PHE A 334 -12.50 4.01 -8.20
C PHE A 334 -13.37 2.94 -7.52
N LEU A 335 -13.05 2.57 -6.29
CA LEU A 335 -13.85 1.58 -5.55
C LEU A 335 -15.26 2.05 -5.25
N LEU A 336 -15.45 3.28 -4.80
CA LEU A 336 -16.77 3.86 -4.54
C LEU A 336 -17.65 3.85 -5.79
N ASN A 337 -17.07 4.03 -6.97
CA ASN A 337 -17.80 4.05 -8.24
C ASN A 337 -18.03 2.67 -8.87
N HIS A 338 -17.17 1.67 -8.60
CA HIS A 338 -17.17 0.40 -9.34
C HIS A 338 -17.43 -0.83 -8.47
N ARG A 339 -17.39 -0.72 -7.13
CA ARG A 339 -17.54 -1.84 -6.20
C ARG A 339 -18.71 -1.59 -5.25
N GLN A 340 -19.92 -1.57 -5.82
CA GLN A 340 -21.18 -1.40 -5.08
C GLN A 340 -21.49 -2.56 -4.12
N ASP A 341 -20.73 -3.66 -4.24
CA ASP A 341 -20.78 -4.81 -3.35
C ASP A 341 -20.02 -4.59 -2.02
N LEU A 342 -19.20 -3.54 -1.94
CA LEU A 342 -18.44 -3.20 -0.74
C LEU A 342 -19.14 -2.09 0.07
N ASP A 343 -19.18 -2.26 1.38
CA ASP A 343 -19.55 -1.16 2.28
C ASP A 343 -18.53 -0.01 2.14
N PRO A 344 -18.95 1.21 1.84
CA PRO A 344 -18.07 2.36 1.74
C PRO A 344 -17.19 2.61 2.97
N HIS A 345 -17.68 2.29 4.17
CA HIS A 345 -16.86 2.38 5.38
C HIS A 345 -15.65 1.43 5.34
N LEU A 346 -15.81 0.24 4.76
CA LEU A 346 -14.70 -0.69 4.56
C LEU A 346 -13.70 -0.14 3.54
N ILE A 347 -14.16 0.55 2.49
CA ILE A 347 -13.27 1.21 1.51
C ILE A 347 -12.41 2.27 2.21
N PHE A 348 -12.99 3.13 3.05
CA PHE A 348 -12.22 4.10 3.83
C PHE A 348 -11.26 3.44 4.81
N ARG A 349 -11.68 2.33 5.44
CA ARG A 349 -10.85 1.58 6.38
C ARG A 349 -9.62 0.97 5.69
N ILE A 350 -9.74 0.35 4.52
CA ILE A 350 -8.60 -0.24 3.81
C ILE A 350 -7.65 0.82 3.22
N ALA A 351 -8.15 2.03 2.95
CA ALA A 351 -7.36 3.18 2.50
C ALA A 351 -6.59 3.89 3.64
N THR A 352 -6.86 3.57 4.89
CA THR A 352 -6.32 4.25 6.07
C THR A 352 -5.78 3.24 7.09
N LEU A 353 -6.64 2.74 7.99
CA LEU A 353 -6.24 1.82 9.07
C LEU A 353 -5.70 0.49 8.55
N GLY A 354 -6.25 -0.05 7.47
CA GLY A 354 -5.76 -1.29 6.85
C GLY A 354 -4.31 -1.18 6.41
N GLY A 355 -3.96 -0.07 5.76
CA GLY A 355 -2.57 0.23 5.37
C GLY A 355 -1.66 0.47 6.58
N ALA A 356 -2.15 1.20 7.60
CA ALA A 356 -1.41 1.44 8.82
C ALA A 356 -1.06 0.13 9.57
N ILE A 357 -2.00 -0.81 9.64
CA ILE A 357 -1.76 -2.16 10.21
C ILE A 357 -0.73 -2.92 9.37
N ALA A 358 -0.90 -2.93 8.03
CA ALA A 358 0.03 -3.63 7.14
C ALA A 358 1.48 -3.12 7.27
N LEU A 359 1.66 -1.81 7.48
CA LEU A 359 2.96 -1.17 7.64
C LEU A 359 3.38 -0.99 9.12
N ARG A 360 2.69 -1.63 10.09
CA ARG A 360 3.00 -1.58 11.53
C ARG A 360 3.04 -0.15 12.10
N ARG A 361 2.15 0.70 11.63
CA ARG A 361 2.02 2.12 12.04
C ARG A 361 0.62 2.47 12.56
N GLU A 362 -0.21 1.50 12.89
CA GLU A 362 -1.58 1.70 13.39
C GLU A 362 -1.64 2.45 14.73
N ASN A 363 -0.51 2.50 15.44
CA ASN A 363 -0.37 3.31 16.66
C ASN A 363 -0.17 4.79 16.38
N VAL A 364 0.13 5.16 15.13
CA VAL A 364 0.42 6.53 14.69
C VAL A 364 -0.64 7.02 13.71
N TRP A 365 -0.99 6.20 12.70
CA TRP A 365 -1.81 6.54 11.54
C TRP A 365 -3.10 5.72 11.45
N GLY A 366 -3.96 6.11 10.52
CA GLY A 366 -5.08 5.31 10.03
C GLY A 366 -6.41 5.53 10.73
N ASN A 367 -6.46 6.26 11.85
CA ASN A 367 -7.73 6.61 12.51
C ASN A 367 -7.67 7.96 13.26
N ILE A 368 -8.84 8.54 13.57
CA ILE A 368 -8.97 9.74 14.39
C ILE A 368 -9.31 9.31 15.81
N GLN A 369 -8.29 9.17 16.65
CA GLN A 369 -8.42 8.82 18.07
C GLN A 369 -7.42 9.62 18.91
N PRO A 370 -7.72 9.89 20.20
CA PRO A 370 -6.74 10.46 21.12
C PRO A 370 -5.43 9.66 21.12
N GLY A 371 -4.30 10.38 21.06
CA GLY A 371 -2.95 9.80 21.01
C GLY A 371 -2.41 9.56 19.60
N ARG A 372 -3.23 9.67 18.53
CA ARG A 372 -2.79 9.55 17.13
C ARG A 372 -2.29 10.87 16.58
N ARG A 373 -1.44 10.83 15.54
CA ARG A 373 -1.00 12.04 14.84
C ARG A 373 -2.16 12.68 14.07
N ALA A 374 -2.26 14.00 14.14
CA ALA A 374 -3.31 14.79 13.51
C ALA A 374 -2.95 15.15 12.06
N ARG A 375 -2.64 14.15 11.23
CA ARG A 375 -2.51 14.32 9.79
C ARG A 375 -3.86 13.99 9.18
N LEU A 376 -4.61 15.00 8.84
CA LEU A 376 -6.01 14.90 8.43
C LEU A 376 -6.19 15.41 7.01
N ILE A 377 -7.15 14.82 6.31
CA ILE A 377 -7.66 15.32 5.04
C ILE A 377 -9.10 15.78 5.20
N GLY A 378 -9.45 16.84 4.51
CA GLY A 378 -10.82 17.33 4.39
C GLY A 378 -11.33 17.11 2.98
N ILE A 379 -12.54 16.58 2.82
CA ILE A 379 -13.17 16.37 1.53
C ILE A 379 -14.46 17.19 1.51
N PRO A 380 -14.64 18.13 0.57
CA PRO A 380 -15.88 18.88 0.43
C PRO A 380 -17.07 17.94 0.25
N THR A 381 -18.19 18.21 0.96
CA THR A 381 -19.40 17.40 0.88
C THR A 381 -20.66 18.20 1.12
N SER A 382 -21.69 17.96 0.35
CA SER A 382 -23.04 18.49 0.55
C SER A 382 -23.92 17.55 1.36
N ALA A 383 -23.46 16.32 1.65
CA ALA A 383 -24.21 15.26 2.29
C ALA A 383 -24.83 15.72 3.63
N ASN A 384 -26.12 15.51 3.79
CA ASN A 384 -26.86 15.78 5.02
C ASN A 384 -27.12 14.51 5.83
N GLN A 385 -26.89 13.34 5.24
CA GLN A 385 -27.03 12.03 5.87
C GLN A 385 -25.78 11.18 5.58
N VAL A 386 -25.45 10.26 6.47
CA VAL A 386 -24.32 9.33 6.32
C VAL A 386 -24.42 8.53 5.01
N SER A 387 -25.62 8.15 4.60
CA SER A 387 -25.88 7.40 3.37
C SER A 387 -25.54 8.15 2.07
N GLU A 388 -25.47 9.48 2.12
CA GLU A 388 -25.13 10.33 0.97
C GLU A 388 -23.61 10.52 0.82
N LEU A 389 -22.85 10.39 1.93
CA LEU A 389 -21.41 10.60 1.96
C LEU A 389 -20.64 9.87 0.84
N PRO A 390 -20.87 8.56 0.59
CA PRO A 390 -20.08 7.83 -0.41
C PRO A 390 -20.17 8.44 -1.80
N ASN A 391 -21.36 8.85 -2.23
CA ASN A 391 -21.60 9.43 -3.55
C ASN A 391 -20.94 10.81 -3.69
N ASP A 392 -21.03 11.63 -2.65
CA ASP A 392 -20.40 12.94 -2.62
C ASP A 392 -18.87 12.83 -2.65
N LEU A 393 -18.32 11.96 -1.79
CA LEU A 393 -16.88 11.76 -1.67
C LEU A 393 -16.28 11.11 -2.93
N ALA A 394 -17.03 10.28 -3.64
CA ALA A 394 -16.61 9.67 -4.91
C ALA A 394 -16.31 10.70 -6.01
N SER A 395 -16.90 11.89 -5.95
CA SER A 395 -16.71 12.97 -6.95
C SER A 395 -15.88 14.16 -6.44
N SER A 396 -15.50 14.18 -5.16
CA SER A 396 -14.79 15.27 -4.52
C SER A 396 -13.30 14.96 -4.33
N ASN A 397 -12.44 15.99 -4.41
CA ASN A 397 -11.02 15.83 -4.14
C ASN A 397 -10.66 16.27 -2.71
N PRO A 398 -9.73 15.57 -2.04
CA PRO A 398 -9.28 15.94 -0.71
C PRO A 398 -8.35 17.16 -0.74
N PHE A 399 -8.30 17.84 0.39
CA PHE A 399 -7.26 18.81 0.72
C PHE A 399 -6.65 18.48 2.09
N VAL A 400 -5.39 18.82 2.29
CA VAL A 400 -4.71 18.59 3.57
C VAL A 400 -5.17 19.60 4.60
N VAL A 401 -5.68 19.11 5.75
CA VAL A 401 -5.98 19.96 6.90
C VAL A 401 -4.68 20.18 7.68
N VAL A 402 -4.04 21.33 7.44
CA VAL A 402 -2.75 21.66 8.05
C VAL A 402 -2.94 22.05 9.52
N PRO A 403 -2.24 21.41 10.48
CA PRO A 403 -2.20 21.89 11.84
C PRO A 403 -1.64 23.33 11.89
N VAL A 404 -2.38 24.25 12.51
CA VAL A 404 -1.90 25.62 12.67
C VAL A 404 -0.74 25.62 13.65
N ARG A 405 0.45 25.99 13.20
CA ARG A 405 1.59 26.26 14.08
C ARG A 405 1.28 27.50 14.92
N ASN A 406 1.42 27.39 16.23
CA ASN A 406 1.41 28.55 17.14
C ASN A 406 2.75 29.26 17.07
#